data_e529865779e462af50d2e49cb5b60298
#
_entry.id   e529865779e462af50d2e49cb5b60298
#
_cell.length_a   1.000
_cell.length_b   1.000
_cell.length_c   1.000
_cell.angle_alpha   90.00
_cell.angle_beta   90.00
_cell.angle_gamma   90.00
#
_symmetry.space_group_name_H-M   'P 1'
#
loop_
_entity.id
_entity.type
_entity.pdbx_description
1 polymer ?
#
loop_
_entity_poly.entity_id
_entity_poly.type
_entity_poly.pdbx_seq_one_letter_code
_entity_poly.pdbx_strand_id
1 'polypeptide(L)'
;MRMYSARPGGTRYHPVLGRLSTGASGAVALLGGGLLALGLRGLGELHSGWLALVAYLALCGLVGGFARPRAAPLIGLAAWLCCNAFAEHRHAELGWSGPWPEAWHFAVFTATALLVSLPTALPRRTVRATPVRLDRPV
;
A
#
# COMPACT_ATOMS: atom_id res chain seq x y z
N MET A 1 3.58 -22.26 -14.38
CA MET A 1 4.96 -21.73 -14.52
C MET A 1 5.28 -20.90 -13.29
N ARG A 2 6.26 -21.26 -12.48
CA ARG A 2 6.60 -20.48 -11.26
C ARG A 2 7.73 -19.51 -11.59
N MET A 3 7.50 -18.22 -11.37
CA MET A 3 8.51 -17.18 -11.58
C MET A 3 9.24 -16.91 -10.27
N TYR A 4 10.56 -16.84 -10.33
CA TYR A 4 11.42 -16.54 -9.19
C TYR A 4 12.20 -15.25 -9.46
N SER A 5 12.44 -14.45 -8.44
CA SER A 5 13.29 -13.26 -8.52
C SER A 5 14.57 -13.46 -7.71
N ALA A 6 15.72 -13.05 -8.28
CA ALA A 6 16.98 -13.00 -7.57
C ALA A 6 17.50 -11.57 -7.49
N ARG A 7 18.16 -11.20 -6.39
CA ARG A 7 18.91 -9.94 -6.33
C ARG A 7 20.17 -10.03 -7.19
N PRO A 8 20.61 -8.96 -7.86
CA PRO A 8 21.90 -8.96 -8.54
C PRO A 8 23.03 -9.39 -7.58
N GLY A 9 23.76 -10.45 -7.92
CA GLY A 9 24.81 -11.03 -7.07
C GLY A 9 24.35 -11.96 -5.95
N GLY A 10 23.05 -12.22 -5.79
CA GLY A 10 22.51 -13.14 -4.79
C GLY A 10 22.21 -14.53 -5.36
N THR A 11 22.50 -15.57 -4.57
CA THR A 11 22.20 -16.97 -4.91
C THR A 11 20.82 -17.44 -4.45
N ARG A 12 20.10 -16.61 -3.68
CA ARG A 12 18.76 -16.94 -3.17
C ARG A 12 17.66 -16.51 -4.13
N TYR A 13 16.82 -17.46 -4.51
CA TYR A 13 15.64 -17.25 -5.34
C TYR A 13 14.41 -17.09 -4.46
N HIS A 14 13.65 -16.02 -4.68
CA HIS A 14 12.39 -15.79 -3.98
C HIS A 14 11.22 -15.91 -4.97
N PRO A 15 10.10 -16.54 -4.59
CA PRO A 15 8.92 -16.58 -5.44
C PRO A 15 8.44 -15.15 -5.72
N VAL A 16 8.06 -14.87 -6.97
CA VAL A 16 7.46 -13.58 -7.34
C VAL A 16 6.03 -13.59 -6.87
N LEU A 17 5.76 -12.91 -5.76
CA LEU A 17 4.39 -12.64 -5.34
C LEU A 17 3.77 -11.66 -6.34
N GLY A 18 2.58 -12.00 -6.83
CA GLY A 18 1.82 -11.13 -7.72
C GLY A 18 1.52 -9.80 -7.01
N ARG A 19 1.88 -8.68 -7.66
CA ARG A 19 1.55 -7.35 -7.13
C ARG A 19 0.10 -7.03 -7.36
N LEU A 20 -0.49 -6.32 -6.43
CA LEU A 20 -1.84 -5.80 -6.55
C LEU A 20 -1.94 -4.90 -7.80
N SER A 21 -3.04 -5.04 -8.53
CA SER A 21 -3.40 -4.08 -9.58
C SER A 21 -3.68 -2.71 -8.96
N THR A 22 -3.62 -1.66 -9.77
CA THR A 22 -3.88 -0.29 -9.29
C THR A 22 -5.25 -0.16 -8.62
N GLY A 23 -6.30 -0.72 -9.25
CA GLY A 23 -7.64 -0.70 -8.68
C GLY A 23 -7.77 -1.52 -7.40
N ALA A 24 -7.17 -2.73 -7.35
CA ALA A 24 -7.17 -3.56 -6.16
C ALA A 24 -6.42 -2.89 -4.99
N SER A 25 -5.33 -2.17 -5.27
CA SER A 25 -4.60 -1.42 -4.23
C SER A 25 -5.46 -0.31 -3.62
N GLY A 26 -6.22 0.42 -4.44
CA GLY A 26 -7.16 1.43 -3.95
C GLY A 26 -8.30 0.83 -3.12
N ALA A 27 -8.89 -0.27 -3.59
CA ALA A 27 -9.94 -0.97 -2.86
C ALA A 27 -9.43 -1.50 -1.49
N VAL A 28 -8.25 -2.11 -1.46
CA VAL A 28 -7.62 -2.58 -0.21
C VAL A 28 -7.31 -1.41 0.73
N ALA A 29 -6.85 -0.26 0.20
CA ALA A 29 -6.60 0.94 0.99
C ALA A 29 -7.89 1.52 1.59
N LEU A 30 -8.98 1.56 0.82
CA LEU A 30 -10.30 2.02 1.32
C LEU A 30 -10.85 1.09 2.39
N LEU A 31 -10.87 -0.22 2.14
CA LEU A 31 -11.35 -1.21 3.12
C LEU A 31 -10.48 -1.19 4.38
N GLY A 32 -9.16 -1.17 4.21
CA GLY A 32 -8.22 -1.08 5.33
C GLY A 32 -8.38 0.21 6.12
N GLY A 33 -8.60 1.35 5.44
CA GLY A 33 -8.86 2.64 6.06
C GLY A 33 -10.16 2.66 6.87
N GLY A 34 -11.22 2.07 6.35
CA GLY A 34 -12.49 1.91 7.07
C GLY A 34 -12.35 1.01 8.30
N LEU A 35 -11.68 -0.14 8.16
CA LEU A 35 -11.41 -1.04 9.30
C LEU A 35 -10.52 -0.38 10.35
N LEU A 36 -9.52 0.39 9.93
CA LEU A 36 -8.66 1.17 10.83
C LEU A 36 -9.47 2.20 11.61
N ALA A 37 -10.38 2.92 10.93
CA ALA A 37 -11.28 3.87 11.61
C ALA A 37 -12.14 3.19 12.66
N LEU A 38 -12.72 2.01 12.35
CA LEU A 38 -13.49 1.23 13.31
C LEU A 38 -12.63 0.77 14.50
N GLY A 39 -11.39 0.34 14.24
CA GLY A 39 -10.45 -0.02 15.29
C GLY A 39 -10.09 1.15 16.21
N LEU A 40 -9.75 2.31 15.65
CA LEU A 40 -9.45 3.53 16.41
C LEU A 40 -10.66 4.00 17.21
N ARG A 41 -11.87 3.89 16.64
CA ARG A 41 -13.11 4.18 17.36
C ARG A 41 -13.31 3.26 18.56
N GLY A 42 -13.05 1.96 18.39
CA GLY A 42 -13.15 0.96 19.47
C GLY A 42 -12.18 1.22 20.62
N LEU A 43 -11.04 1.82 20.33
CA LEU A 43 -10.03 2.23 21.33
C LEU A 43 -10.31 3.62 21.92
N GLY A 44 -11.34 4.34 21.46
CA GLY A 44 -11.61 5.71 21.89
C GLY A 44 -10.65 6.77 21.28
N GLU A 45 -9.80 6.36 20.34
CA GLU A 45 -8.76 7.19 19.74
C GLU A 45 -9.15 7.77 18.36
N LEU A 46 -10.44 7.68 18.00
CA LEU A 46 -10.94 8.25 16.76
C LEU A 46 -11.14 9.78 16.91
N HIS A 47 -10.06 10.51 16.84
CA HIS A 47 -10.03 11.97 16.85
C HIS A 47 -8.85 12.48 16.02
N SER A 48 -8.89 13.74 15.64
CA SER A 48 -7.79 14.39 14.93
C SER A 48 -6.56 14.43 15.84
N GLY A 49 -5.58 13.57 15.54
CA GLY A 49 -4.37 13.48 16.32
C GLY A 49 -3.25 12.75 15.61
N TRP A 50 -2.07 12.80 16.18
CA TRP A 50 -0.88 12.18 15.61
C TRP A 50 -1.03 10.65 15.47
N LEU A 51 -1.78 10.01 16.38
CA LEU A 51 -1.99 8.55 16.35
C LEU A 51 -2.78 8.13 15.12
N ALA A 52 -3.87 8.82 14.78
CA ALA A 52 -4.65 8.58 13.58
C ALA A 52 -3.77 8.78 12.33
N LEU A 53 -3.02 9.89 12.27
CA LEU A 53 -2.12 10.18 11.16
C LEU A 53 -1.09 9.06 10.96
N VAL A 54 -0.40 8.65 12.03
CA VAL A 54 0.60 7.57 11.97
C VAL A 54 -0.02 6.24 11.56
N ALA A 55 -1.21 5.93 12.04
CA ALA A 55 -1.92 4.70 11.68
C ALA A 55 -2.27 4.67 10.18
N TYR A 56 -2.75 5.77 9.61
CA TYR A 56 -3.02 5.88 8.17
C TYR A 56 -1.73 5.89 7.33
N LEU A 57 -0.64 6.48 7.81
CA LEU A 57 0.68 6.38 7.17
C LEU A 57 1.19 4.94 7.14
N ALA A 58 1.05 4.20 8.24
CA ALA A 58 1.39 2.80 8.32
C ALA A 58 0.57 1.96 7.32
N LEU A 59 -0.73 2.24 7.19
CA LEU A 59 -1.60 1.61 6.19
C LEU A 59 -1.10 1.90 4.76
N CYS A 60 -0.76 3.17 4.44
CA CYS A 60 -0.22 3.55 3.14
C CYS A 60 1.10 2.83 2.84
N GLY A 61 1.99 2.71 3.82
CA GLY A 61 3.24 1.97 3.70
C GLY A 61 3.01 0.48 3.46
N LEU A 62 2.11 -0.13 4.23
CA LEU A 62 1.78 -1.54 4.11
C LEU A 62 1.21 -1.87 2.72
N VAL A 63 0.17 -1.14 2.29
CA VAL A 63 -0.45 -1.36 0.97
C VAL A 63 0.52 -1.02 -0.15
N GLY A 64 1.30 0.07 -0.01
CA GLY A 64 2.34 0.49 -0.96
C GLY A 64 3.39 -0.58 -1.19
N GLY A 65 3.78 -1.32 -0.14
CA GLY A 65 4.75 -2.42 -0.25
C GLY A 65 4.32 -3.56 -1.17
N PHE A 66 3.02 -3.80 -1.30
CA PHE A 66 2.44 -4.82 -2.19
C PHE A 66 1.91 -4.25 -3.51
N ALA A 67 1.84 -2.93 -3.64
CA ALA A 67 1.31 -2.25 -4.81
C ALA A 67 2.39 -1.91 -5.85
N ARG A 68 1.95 -1.51 -7.02
CA ARG A 68 2.82 -0.89 -8.03
C ARG A 68 2.97 0.60 -7.73
N PRO A 69 4.12 1.25 -7.99
CA PRO A 69 4.31 2.69 -7.68
C PRO A 69 3.24 3.61 -8.27
N ARG A 70 2.73 3.28 -9.46
CA ARG A 70 1.62 4.01 -10.11
C ARG A 70 0.30 3.98 -9.35
N ALA A 71 0.15 3.08 -8.35
CA ALA A 71 -1.01 3.01 -7.48
C ALA A 71 -0.92 3.95 -6.28
N ALA A 72 0.24 4.56 -6.03
CA ALA A 72 0.46 5.41 -4.87
C ALA A 72 -0.53 6.58 -4.74
N PRO A 73 -0.88 7.32 -5.82
CA PRO A 73 -1.88 8.39 -5.70
C PRO A 73 -3.26 7.87 -5.29
N LEU A 74 -3.64 6.68 -5.77
CA LEU A 74 -4.94 6.09 -5.44
C LEU A 74 -4.98 5.59 -3.99
N ILE A 75 -3.86 5.04 -3.49
CA ILE A 75 -3.70 4.65 -2.09
C ILE A 75 -3.75 5.89 -1.20
N GLY A 76 -3.02 6.95 -1.57
CA GLY A 76 -3.02 8.22 -0.86
C GLY A 76 -4.41 8.87 -0.79
N LEU A 77 -5.15 8.86 -1.91
CA LEU A 77 -6.52 9.35 -1.98
C LEU A 77 -7.45 8.57 -1.07
N ALA A 78 -7.37 7.24 -1.09
CA ALA A 78 -8.18 6.37 -0.24
C ALA A 78 -7.91 6.62 1.25
N ALA A 79 -6.64 6.72 1.64
CA ALA A 79 -6.26 7.02 3.02
C ALA A 79 -6.69 8.42 3.44
N TRP A 80 -6.52 9.42 2.58
CA TRP A 80 -6.97 10.78 2.83
C TRP A 80 -8.48 10.85 3.02
N LEU A 81 -9.27 10.23 2.15
CA LEU A 81 -10.73 10.17 2.28
C LEU A 81 -11.17 9.56 3.61
N CYS A 82 -10.56 8.43 3.99
CA CYS A 82 -10.89 7.78 5.27
C CYS A 82 -10.45 8.62 6.47
N CYS A 83 -9.26 9.22 6.43
CA CYS A 83 -8.77 10.08 7.51
C CYS A 83 -9.65 11.32 7.67
N ASN A 84 -9.98 12.00 6.57
CA ASN A 84 -10.85 13.18 6.59
C ASN A 84 -12.25 12.83 7.11
N ALA A 85 -12.88 11.78 6.56
CA ALA A 85 -14.25 11.41 6.89
C ALA A 85 -14.43 10.89 8.33
N PHE A 86 -13.41 10.21 8.88
CA PHE A 86 -13.58 9.51 10.16
C PHE A 86 -12.73 10.07 11.29
N ALA A 87 -11.52 10.57 11.03
CA ALA A 87 -10.63 11.07 12.07
C ALA A 87 -10.76 12.59 12.29
N GLU A 88 -10.91 13.37 11.22
CA GLU A 88 -11.02 14.82 11.31
C GLU A 88 -12.47 15.29 11.51
N HIS A 89 -13.41 14.62 10.86
CA HIS A 89 -14.82 14.97 10.92
C HIS A 89 -15.63 13.80 11.48
N ARG A 90 -16.31 14.05 12.60
CA ARG A 90 -17.19 13.04 13.21
C ARG A 90 -18.40 12.83 12.32
N HIS A 91 -18.90 11.60 12.24
CA HIS A 91 -20.10 11.17 11.50
C HIS A 91 -19.93 10.87 10.03
N ALA A 92 -18.71 10.56 9.55
CA ALA A 92 -18.42 10.26 8.16
C ALA A 92 -18.75 11.40 7.18
N GLU A 93 -18.64 12.65 7.64
CA GLU A 93 -18.80 13.83 6.81
C GLU A 93 -17.43 14.24 6.26
N LEU A 94 -17.38 14.51 4.96
CA LEU A 94 -16.20 15.11 4.34
C LEU A 94 -16.20 16.60 4.67
N GLY A 95 -15.33 17.01 5.58
CA GLY A 95 -15.13 18.40 5.89
C GLY A 95 -14.02 19.03 5.06
N TRP A 96 -13.98 20.34 5.06
CA TRP A 96 -12.95 21.11 4.36
C TRP A 96 -12.25 22.04 5.35
N SER A 97 -11.03 21.67 5.73
CA SER A 97 -10.19 22.46 6.64
C SER A 97 -9.36 23.53 5.92
N GLY A 98 -9.49 23.59 4.59
CA GLY A 98 -8.76 24.51 3.74
C GLY A 98 -7.85 23.78 2.76
N PRO A 99 -7.43 24.43 1.65
CA PRO A 99 -6.68 23.79 0.59
C PRO A 99 -5.31 23.28 1.04
N TRP A 100 -4.66 23.98 1.95
CA TRP A 100 -3.29 23.65 2.36
C TRP A 100 -3.18 22.42 3.26
N PRO A 101 -3.93 22.26 4.37
CA PRO A 101 -3.87 21.06 5.19
C PRO A 101 -4.36 19.81 4.44
N GLU A 102 -5.39 19.94 3.60
CA GLU A 102 -5.88 18.82 2.80
C GLU A 102 -4.85 18.34 1.76
N ALA A 103 -4.23 19.27 1.05
CA ALA A 103 -3.15 18.95 0.09
C ALA A 103 -1.95 18.30 0.79
N TRP A 104 -1.62 18.76 2.00
CA TRP A 104 -0.53 18.21 2.79
C TRP A 104 -0.79 16.75 3.19
N HIS A 105 -1.96 16.44 3.75
CA HIS A 105 -2.31 15.07 4.12
C HIS A 105 -2.29 14.13 2.92
N PHE A 106 -2.91 14.54 1.81
CA PHE A 106 -2.88 13.78 0.57
C PHE A 106 -1.45 13.54 0.07
N ALA A 107 -0.61 14.58 0.06
CA ALA A 107 0.78 14.49 -0.40
C ALA A 107 1.60 13.54 0.47
N VAL A 108 1.47 13.61 1.79
CA VAL A 108 2.21 12.76 2.73
C VAL A 108 1.79 11.29 2.61
N PHE A 109 0.49 10.99 2.50
CA PHE A 109 0.00 9.63 2.29
C PHE A 109 0.47 9.05 0.96
N THR A 110 0.38 9.84 -0.12
CA THR A 110 0.85 9.44 -1.46
C THR A 110 2.36 9.22 -1.47
N ALA A 111 3.14 10.13 -0.87
CA ALA A 111 4.59 10.02 -0.79
C ALA A 111 5.01 8.76 -0.02
N THR A 112 4.35 8.45 1.10
CA THR A 112 4.62 7.25 1.90
C THR A 112 4.36 5.98 1.09
N ALA A 113 3.21 5.89 0.41
CA ALA A 113 2.90 4.75 -0.45
C ALA A 113 3.90 4.61 -1.59
N LEU A 114 4.32 5.73 -2.21
CA LEU A 114 5.29 5.76 -3.29
C LEU A 114 6.67 5.30 -2.81
N LEU A 115 7.19 5.89 -1.74
CA LEU A 115 8.51 5.58 -1.20
C LEU A 115 8.65 4.10 -0.83
N VAL A 116 7.63 3.52 -0.21
CA VAL A 116 7.66 2.10 0.16
C VAL A 116 7.51 1.19 -1.07
N SER A 117 6.82 1.64 -2.13
CA SER A 117 6.68 0.87 -3.37
C SER A 117 7.92 0.92 -4.27
N LEU A 118 8.79 1.93 -4.18
CA LEU A 118 9.98 2.10 -5.02
C LEU A 118 10.98 0.93 -4.95
N PRO A 119 11.38 0.43 -3.77
CA PRO A 119 12.34 -0.69 -3.69
C PRO A 119 11.83 -1.94 -4.39
N THR A 120 10.52 -2.09 -4.49
CA THR A 120 9.88 -3.22 -5.18
C THR A 120 9.77 -3.02 -6.69
N ALA A 121 9.90 -1.77 -7.17
CA ALA A 121 9.87 -1.42 -8.60
C ALA A 121 11.23 -1.57 -9.29
N LEU A 122 12.33 -1.64 -8.51
CA LEU A 122 13.65 -1.83 -9.07
C LEU A 122 13.71 -3.12 -9.90
N PRO A 123 14.33 -3.09 -11.08
CA PRO A 123 14.41 -4.25 -11.97
C PRO A 123 15.16 -5.38 -11.26
N ARG A 124 14.44 -6.43 -10.91
CA ARG A 124 15.01 -7.67 -10.40
C ARG A 124 15.17 -8.60 -11.59
N ARG A 125 16.34 -9.22 -11.75
CA ARG A 125 16.52 -10.28 -12.74
C ARG A 125 15.50 -11.39 -12.46
N THR A 126 14.55 -11.56 -13.37
CA THR A 126 13.64 -12.69 -13.35
C THR A 126 14.30 -13.83 -14.11
N VAL A 127 14.59 -14.94 -13.43
CA VAL A 127 15.08 -16.16 -14.06
C VAL A 127 13.88 -17.07 -14.29
N ARG A 128 13.63 -17.41 -15.55
CA ARG A 128 12.68 -18.47 -15.89
C ARG A 128 13.36 -19.82 -15.64
N ALA A 129 12.93 -20.52 -14.61
CA ALA A 129 13.32 -21.92 -14.45
C ALA A 129 12.48 -22.76 -15.42
N THR A 130 13.09 -23.18 -16.52
CA THR A 130 12.50 -24.21 -17.39
C THR A 130 12.68 -25.55 -16.65
N PRO A 131 11.62 -26.34 -16.42
CA PRO A 131 11.78 -27.66 -15.84
C PRO A 131 12.61 -28.49 -16.81
N VAL A 132 13.78 -28.93 -16.36
CA VAL A 132 14.59 -29.90 -17.10
C VAL A 132 13.78 -31.19 -17.12
N ARG A 133 13.28 -31.57 -18.30
CA ARG A 133 12.66 -32.87 -18.52
C ARG A 133 13.81 -33.88 -18.48
N LEU A 134 13.94 -34.58 -17.39
CA LEU A 134 14.78 -35.74 -17.32
C LEU A 134 14.05 -36.82 -18.14
N ASP A 135 14.40 -36.92 -19.44
CA ASP A 135 14.03 -38.08 -20.22
C ASP A 135 14.75 -39.29 -19.59
N ARG A 136 13.98 -40.12 -18.91
CA ARG A 136 14.49 -41.43 -18.46
C ARG A 136 14.83 -42.21 -19.70
N PRO A 137 16.09 -42.66 -19.87
CA PRO A 137 16.38 -43.66 -20.88
C PRO A 137 15.64 -44.95 -20.50
N VAL A 138 14.98 -45.53 -21.50
CA VAL A 138 14.32 -46.85 -21.43
C VAL A 138 15.41 -47.91 -21.39
#